data_fe15545f3999676047ef4f3b76aaf2d4
#
_entry.id   fe15545f3999676047ef4f3b76aaf2d4
#
_cell.length_a   1.000
_cell.length_b   1.000
_cell.length_c   1.000
_cell.angle_alpha   90.00
_cell.angle_beta   90.00
_cell.angle_gamma   90.00
#
_symmetry.space_group_name_H-M   'P 1'
#
loop_
_entity.id
_entity.type
_entity.pdbx_description
1 polymer ?
#
loop_
_entity_poly.entity_id
_entity_poly.type
_entity_poly.pdbx_seq_one_letter_code
_entity_poly.pdbx_strand_id
1 'polypeptide(L)'
;MTEFHRIKRLPPYVFEQVNKLKAQARARGDDIIDFGMGNPDMPTPEHITQKLIETLRDPRTNRYSASRGIQGLRKAQAAYYARRFNVKLNPDTQVVATLGSKEGFANMAQAITAPGDVILVPNPTYPIHEFGFIMSGGVIRHLPARTDSAFMTSLDKAVKHS
;
A
#
# COMPACT_ATOMS: atom_id res chain seq x y z
N MET A 1 -21.89 23.31 -2.26
CA MET A 1 -21.25 21.99 -2.37
C MET A 1 -20.79 21.61 -0.97
N THR A 2 -21.21 20.46 -0.44
CA THR A 2 -20.82 20.03 0.91
C THR A 2 -19.34 19.66 0.89
N GLU A 3 -18.55 20.31 1.73
CA GLU A 3 -17.11 20.07 1.81
C GLU A 3 -16.79 19.10 2.94
N PHE A 4 -16.04 18.07 2.63
CA PHE A 4 -15.62 17.04 3.59
C PHE A 4 -14.24 17.37 4.17
N HIS A 5 -14.17 17.65 5.46
CA HIS A 5 -12.96 18.09 6.15
C HIS A 5 -11.73 17.19 5.91
N ARG A 6 -11.91 15.87 5.96
CA ARG A 6 -10.80 14.93 5.75
C ARG A 6 -10.29 14.93 4.31
N ILE A 7 -11.18 15.09 3.34
CA ILE A 7 -10.81 15.15 1.91
C ILE A 7 -10.01 16.40 1.59
N LYS A 8 -10.37 17.55 2.19
CA LYS A 8 -9.64 18.81 2.01
C LYS A 8 -8.18 18.75 2.46
N ARG A 9 -7.84 17.85 3.38
CA ARG A 9 -6.48 17.68 3.89
C ARG A 9 -5.59 16.87 2.95
N LEU A 10 -6.17 16.15 2.00
CA LEU A 10 -5.40 15.34 1.06
C LEU A 10 -4.68 16.24 0.04
N PRO A 11 -3.38 16.04 -0.18
CA PRO A 11 -2.68 16.69 -1.28
C PRO A 11 -3.22 16.19 -2.61
N PRO A 12 -3.03 16.95 -3.72
CA PRO A 12 -3.41 16.50 -5.06
C PRO A 12 -2.75 15.18 -5.41
N TYR A 13 -3.54 14.28 -6.02
CA TYR A 13 -3.01 12.97 -6.40
C TYR A 13 -2.10 13.10 -7.63
N VAL A 14 -0.82 12.95 -7.42
CA VAL A 14 0.24 13.22 -8.40
C VAL A 14 0.09 12.39 -9.69
N PHE A 15 -0.34 11.13 -9.59
CA PHE A 15 -0.52 10.28 -10.78
C PHE A 15 -1.65 10.76 -11.69
N GLU A 16 -2.71 11.35 -11.16
CA GLU A 16 -3.76 11.97 -11.96
C GLU A 16 -3.22 13.16 -12.74
N GLN A 17 -2.43 14.03 -12.10
CA GLN A 17 -1.82 15.17 -12.76
C GLN A 17 -0.86 14.74 -13.87
N VAL A 18 0.01 13.75 -13.61
CA VAL A 18 0.93 13.20 -14.61
C VAL A 18 0.16 12.58 -15.78
N ASN A 19 -0.90 11.81 -15.52
CA ASN A 19 -1.71 11.21 -16.58
C ASN A 19 -2.40 12.28 -17.44
N LYS A 20 -2.89 13.36 -16.83
CA LYS A 20 -3.46 14.51 -17.56
C LYS A 20 -2.43 15.18 -18.46
N LEU A 21 -1.23 15.42 -17.95
CA LEU A 21 -0.12 16.01 -18.73
C LEU A 21 0.27 15.10 -19.91
N LYS A 22 0.39 13.78 -19.68
CA LYS A 22 0.67 12.82 -20.76
C LYS A 22 -0.41 12.82 -21.83
N ALA A 23 -1.69 12.84 -21.43
CA ALA A 23 -2.81 12.88 -22.37
C ALA A 23 -2.78 14.17 -23.22
N GLN A 24 -2.52 15.31 -22.61
CA GLN A 24 -2.38 16.60 -23.30
C GLN A 24 -1.21 16.61 -24.28
N ALA A 25 -0.07 16.07 -23.91
CA ALA A 25 1.11 15.99 -24.75
C ALA A 25 0.86 15.08 -25.97
N ARG A 26 0.27 13.89 -25.75
CA ARG A 26 -0.13 13.00 -26.86
C ARG A 26 -1.14 13.63 -27.83
N ALA A 27 -2.09 14.42 -27.30
CA ALA A 27 -3.05 15.13 -28.12
C ALA A 27 -2.41 16.22 -29.01
N ARG A 28 -1.24 16.74 -28.64
CA ARG A 28 -0.42 17.67 -29.48
C ARG A 28 0.48 16.96 -30.47
N GLY A 29 0.52 15.61 -30.46
CA GLY A 29 1.39 14.83 -31.33
C GLY A 29 2.81 14.61 -30.77
N ASP A 30 3.05 14.93 -29.48
CA ASP A 30 4.34 14.73 -28.87
C ASP A 30 4.64 13.22 -28.72
N ASP A 31 5.86 12.80 -29.08
CA ASP A 31 6.33 11.43 -28.84
C ASP A 31 6.76 11.28 -27.38
N ILE A 32 5.96 10.54 -26.59
CA ILE A 32 6.14 10.37 -25.16
C ILE A 32 6.66 8.98 -24.83
N ILE A 33 7.86 8.94 -24.26
CA ILE A 33 8.42 7.75 -23.62
C ILE A 33 8.02 7.77 -22.13
N ASP A 34 7.15 6.84 -21.73
CA ASP A 34 6.55 6.81 -20.39
C ASP A 34 7.22 5.78 -19.47
N PHE A 35 8.05 6.27 -18.56
CA PHE A 35 8.63 5.48 -17.46
C PHE A 35 7.94 5.73 -16.09
N GLY A 36 6.83 6.45 -16.08
CA GLY A 36 6.14 6.87 -14.86
C GLY A 36 5.22 5.84 -14.24
N MET A 37 4.96 4.70 -14.92
CA MET A 37 4.03 3.69 -14.46
C MET A 37 4.69 2.31 -14.46
N GLY A 38 4.90 1.76 -13.27
CA GLY A 38 5.46 0.42 -13.10
C GLY A 38 4.40 -0.69 -13.17
N ASN A 39 3.60 -0.74 -14.24
CA ASN A 39 2.69 -1.85 -14.44
C ASN A 39 3.46 -3.13 -14.79
N PRO A 40 3.06 -4.29 -14.24
CA PRO A 40 3.59 -5.57 -14.69
C PRO A 40 3.34 -5.75 -16.19
N ASP A 41 4.38 -6.07 -16.95
CA ASP A 41 4.35 -6.31 -18.40
C ASP A 41 4.44 -7.80 -18.76
N MET A 42 4.78 -8.66 -17.78
CA MET A 42 4.82 -10.10 -17.95
C MET A 42 3.48 -10.74 -17.57
N PRO A 43 3.06 -11.79 -18.28
CA PRO A 43 1.84 -12.52 -17.92
C PRO A 43 1.99 -13.22 -16.57
N THR A 44 0.85 -13.47 -15.92
CA THR A 44 0.82 -14.30 -14.71
C THR A 44 1.39 -15.68 -15.03
N PRO A 45 2.28 -16.24 -14.21
CA PRO A 45 2.83 -17.59 -14.41
C PRO A 45 1.72 -18.63 -14.56
N GLU A 46 1.90 -19.54 -15.54
CA GLU A 46 0.88 -20.50 -15.97
C GLU A 46 0.33 -21.34 -14.80
N HIS A 47 1.19 -21.81 -13.89
CA HIS A 47 0.75 -22.62 -12.75
C HIS A 47 -0.19 -21.87 -11.79
N ILE A 48 -0.10 -20.53 -11.72
CA ILE A 48 -1.02 -19.69 -10.93
C ILE A 48 -2.35 -19.56 -11.68
N THR A 49 -2.31 -19.30 -12.99
CA THR A 49 -3.50 -19.20 -13.85
C THR A 49 -4.30 -20.48 -13.84
N GLN A 50 -3.65 -21.63 -14.01
CA GLN A 50 -4.30 -22.95 -13.99
C GLN A 50 -4.93 -23.23 -12.62
N LYS A 51 -4.26 -22.89 -11.53
CA LYS A 51 -4.84 -23.07 -10.18
C LYS A 51 -6.06 -22.18 -9.95
N LEU A 52 -6.06 -20.97 -10.49
CA LEU A 52 -7.23 -20.09 -10.43
C LEU A 52 -8.42 -20.68 -11.21
N ILE A 53 -8.18 -21.16 -12.44
CA ILE A 53 -9.21 -21.80 -13.27
C ILE A 53 -9.80 -23.04 -12.55
N GLU A 54 -8.96 -23.90 -12.02
CA GLU A 54 -9.36 -25.07 -11.24
C GLU A 54 -10.26 -24.66 -10.06
N THR A 55 -9.84 -23.64 -9.31
CA THR A 55 -10.56 -23.16 -8.13
C THR A 55 -11.90 -22.55 -8.49
N LEU A 56 -12.01 -21.79 -9.59
CA LEU A 56 -13.26 -21.20 -10.05
C LEU A 56 -14.32 -22.23 -10.45
N ARG A 57 -13.89 -23.42 -10.88
CA ARG A 57 -14.80 -24.53 -11.24
C ARG A 57 -15.33 -25.29 -10.02
N ASP A 58 -14.75 -25.09 -8.84
CA ASP A 58 -15.23 -25.71 -7.60
C ASP A 58 -16.35 -24.85 -7.00
N PRO A 59 -17.63 -25.33 -6.97
CA PRO A 59 -18.76 -24.56 -6.46
C PRO A 59 -18.66 -24.22 -4.97
N ARG A 60 -17.76 -24.86 -4.23
CA ARG A 60 -17.53 -24.58 -2.81
C ARG A 60 -16.75 -23.29 -2.58
N THR A 61 -16.15 -22.72 -3.61
CA THR A 61 -15.36 -21.47 -3.51
C THR A 61 -16.21 -20.21 -3.62
N ASN A 62 -17.45 -20.31 -4.08
CA ASN A 62 -18.40 -19.20 -4.21
C ASN A 62 -19.10 -18.91 -2.88
N ARG A 63 -18.35 -18.41 -1.89
CA ARG A 63 -18.85 -18.13 -0.55
C ARG A 63 -18.37 -16.79 -0.05
N TYR A 64 -18.94 -16.32 1.06
CA TYR A 64 -18.39 -15.15 1.76
C TYR A 64 -16.94 -15.40 2.16
N SER A 65 -16.13 -14.36 2.02
CA SER A 65 -14.73 -14.39 2.44
C SER A 65 -14.65 -14.51 3.98
N ALA A 66 -13.66 -15.23 4.47
CA ALA A 66 -13.30 -15.17 5.89
C ALA A 66 -12.64 -13.82 6.17
N SER A 67 -13.11 -13.07 7.16
CA SER A 67 -12.67 -11.71 7.48
C SER A 67 -11.14 -11.55 7.64
N ARG A 68 -10.46 -12.59 8.11
CA ARG A 68 -8.99 -12.61 8.26
C ARG A 68 -8.26 -13.33 7.12
N GLY A 69 -8.98 -13.76 6.10
CA GLY A 69 -8.49 -14.68 5.08
C GLY A 69 -8.59 -16.15 5.49
N ILE A 70 -8.75 -17.04 4.50
CA ILE A 70 -8.82 -18.47 4.73
C ILE A 70 -7.54 -19.00 5.38
N GLN A 71 -7.68 -20.03 6.21
CA GLN A 71 -6.54 -20.57 6.97
C GLN A 71 -5.40 -21.06 6.07
N GLY A 72 -5.73 -21.67 4.92
CA GLY A 72 -4.73 -22.11 3.94
C GLY A 72 -3.84 -20.97 3.43
N LEU A 73 -4.45 -19.82 3.08
CA LEU A 73 -3.72 -18.64 2.64
C LEU A 73 -2.81 -18.09 3.74
N ARG A 74 -3.33 -17.93 4.96
CA ARG A 74 -2.54 -17.43 6.10
C ARG A 74 -1.35 -18.34 6.44
N LYS A 75 -1.55 -19.67 6.40
CA LYS A 75 -0.47 -20.65 6.55
C LYS A 75 0.58 -20.52 5.43
N ALA A 76 0.15 -20.37 4.19
CA ALA A 76 1.05 -20.19 3.05
C ALA A 76 1.87 -18.89 3.17
N GLN A 77 1.26 -17.79 3.60
CA GLN A 77 1.94 -16.51 3.87
C GLN A 77 2.99 -16.68 4.99
N ALA A 78 2.62 -17.29 6.12
CA ALA A 78 3.55 -17.56 7.22
C ALA A 78 4.74 -18.43 6.78
N ALA A 79 4.47 -19.48 6.00
CA ALA A 79 5.51 -20.36 5.44
C ALA A 79 6.43 -19.62 4.45
N TYR A 80 5.88 -18.70 3.65
CA TYR A 80 6.67 -17.84 2.76
C TYR A 80 7.64 -16.95 3.55
N TYR A 81 7.17 -16.29 4.60
CA TYR A 81 8.00 -15.45 5.46
C TYR A 81 9.09 -16.25 6.17
N ALA A 82 8.77 -17.45 6.66
CA ALA A 82 9.77 -18.33 7.27
C ALA A 82 10.87 -18.71 6.27
N ARG A 83 10.49 -19.11 5.05
CA ARG A 83 11.43 -19.54 4.01
C ARG A 83 12.26 -18.41 3.41
N ARG A 84 11.62 -17.24 3.17
CA ARG A 84 12.27 -16.15 2.42
C ARG A 84 13.03 -15.18 3.33
N PHE A 85 12.55 -14.97 4.55
CA PHE A 85 13.06 -13.94 5.45
C PHE A 85 13.50 -14.47 6.81
N ASN A 86 13.39 -15.78 7.04
CA ASN A 86 13.64 -16.41 8.34
C ASN A 86 12.79 -15.83 9.49
N VAL A 87 11.58 -15.36 9.17
CA VAL A 87 10.61 -14.79 10.11
C VAL A 87 9.52 -15.82 10.36
N LYS A 88 9.43 -16.33 11.58
CA LYS A 88 8.40 -17.28 12.01
C LYS A 88 7.17 -16.53 12.50
N LEU A 89 6.04 -16.72 11.81
CA LEU A 89 4.75 -16.11 12.14
C LEU A 89 3.74 -17.18 12.54
N ASN A 90 2.93 -16.88 13.53
CA ASN A 90 1.74 -17.67 13.84
C ASN A 90 0.62 -17.29 12.87
N PRO A 91 0.15 -18.21 11.99
CA PRO A 91 -0.87 -17.88 11.00
C PRO A 91 -2.24 -17.53 11.60
N ASP A 92 -2.49 -17.90 12.85
CA ASP A 92 -3.79 -17.66 13.50
C ASP A 92 -3.85 -16.34 14.28
N THR A 93 -2.71 -15.79 14.70
CA THR A 93 -2.67 -14.58 15.54
C THR A 93 -1.87 -13.42 14.92
N GLN A 94 -0.99 -13.69 13.95
CA GLN A 94 -0.06 -12.70 13.41
C GLN A 94 -0.19 -12.48 11.90
N VAL A 95 -1.19 -13.10 11.24
CA VAL A 95 -1.41 -12.96 9.80
C VAL A 95 -2.85 -12.62 9.49
N VAL A 96 -3.05 -11.58 8.70
CA VAL A 96 -4.33 -11.18 8.13
C VAL A 96 -4.16 -11.02 6.62
N ALA A 97 -5.03 -11.65 5.83
CA ALA A 97 -5.04 -11.45 4.39
C ALA A 97 -5.88 -10.20 4.04
N THR A 98 -5.38 -9.40 3.11
CA THR A 98 -6.05 -8.20 2.60
C THR A 98 -6.10 -8.23 1.08
N LEU A 99 -6.99 -7.45 0.48
CA LEU A 99 -7.07 -7.26 -0.98
C LEU A 99 -5.98 -6.30 -1.46
N GLY A 100 -4.75 -6.75 -1.36
CA GLY A 100 -3.56 -5.97 -1.65
C GLY A 100 -3.04 -5.18 -0.45
N SER A 101 -1.79 -4.76 -0.53
CA SER A 101 -1.09 -4.05 0.56
C SER A 101 -1.67 -2.66 0.85
N LYS A 102 -2.26 -1.99 -0.14
CA LYS A 102 -2.89 -0.67 0.06
C LYS A 102 -4.07 -0.72 1.01
N GLU A 103 -4.95 -1.72 0.84
CA GLU A 103 -6.07 -1.94 1.76
C GLU A 103 -5.56 -2.24 3.17
N GLY A 104 -4.63 -3.18 3.28
CA GLY A 104 -4.04 -3.53 4.57
C GLY A 104 -3.42 -2.33 5.28
N PHE A 105 -2.69 -1.50 4.53
CA PHE A 105 -2.04 -0.31 5.07
C PHE A 105 -3.06 0.75 5.52
N ALA A 106 -4.08 1.02 4.69
CA ALA A 106 -5.13 1.99 5.04
C ALA A 106 -5.94 1.56 6.26
N ASN A 107 -6.31 0.27 6.33
CA ASN A 107 -7.03 -0.28 7.48
C ASN A 107 -6.17 -0.29 8.75
N MET A 108 -4.88 -0.58 8.62
CA MET A 108 -3.94 -0.47 9.73
C MET A 108 -3.86 0.98 10.23
N ALA A 109 -3.71 1.95 9.34
CA ALA A 109 -3.68 3.36 9.71
C ALA A 109 -4.94 3.78 10.49
N GLN A 110 -6.12 3.33 10.05
CA GLN A 110 -7.38 3.59 10.77
C GLN A 110 -7.42 2.93 12.16
N ALA A 111 -6.84 1.73 12.29
CA ALA A 111 -6.89 0.97 13.55
C ALA A 111 -5.96 1.52 14.62
N ILE A 112 -4.82 2.13 14.24
CA ILE A 112 -3.77 2.51 15.18
C ILE A 112 -3.62 4.03 15.38
N THR A 113 -4.33 4.87 14.61
CA THR A 113 -4.15 6.32 14.65
C THR A 113 -5.30 7.02 15.35
N ALA A 114 -4.98 7.81 16.35
CA ALA A 114 -5.90 8.77 16.95
C ALA A 114 -5.79 10.14 16.25
N PRO A 115 -6.86 10.97 16.26
CA PRO A 115 -6.78 12.33 15.77
C PRO A 115 -5.68 13.14 16.48
N GLY A 116 -4.77 13.72 15.70
CA GLY A 116 -3.64 14.50 16.20
C GLY A 116 -2.34 13.73 16.40
N ASP A 117 -2.34 12.40 16.27
CA ASP A 117 -1.09 11.63 16.30
C ASP A 117 -0.14 12.09 15.21
N VAL A 118 1.13 12.22 15.56
CA VAL A 118 2.19 12.60 14.62
C VAL A 118 2.79 11.36 13.97
N ILE A 119 2.73 11.30 12.66
CA ILE A 119 3.24 10.19 11.86
C ILE A 119 4.49 10.64 11.10
N LEU A 120 5.61 9.99 11.35
CA LEU A 120 6.85 10.23 10.65
C LEU A 120 6.86 9.46 9.33
N VAL A 121 7.05 10.16 8.23
CA VAL A 121 7.00 9.59 6.88
C VAL A 121 8.23 9.99 6.09
N PRO A 122 8.93 9.05 5.42
CA PRO A 122 10.02 9.42 4.52
C PRO A 122 9.52 10.24 3.34
N ASN A 123 10.31 11.20 2.86
CA ASN A 123 9.99 11.99 1.68
C ASN A 123 11.19 11.94 0.70
N PRO A 124 11.01 11.46 -0.54
CA PRO A 124 9.73 11.05 -1.17
C PRO A 124 9.18 9.72 -0.63
N THR A 125 7.86 9.54 -0.74
CA THR A 125 7.16 8.30 -0.37
C THR A 125 6.00 8.00 -1.32
N TYR A 126 5.44 6.79 -1.20
CA TYR A 126 4.24 6.42 -1.94
C TYR A 126 2.98 7.01 -1.27
N PRO A 127 2.01 7.55 -2.03
CA PRO A 127 0.90 8.33 -1.47
C PRO A 127 0.10 7.65 -0.35
N ILE A 128 -0.09 6.33 -0.40
CA ILE A 128 -0.86 5.61 0.64
C ILE A 128 -0.21 5.70 2.02
N HIS A 129 1.12 5.88 2.09
CA HIS A 129 1.85 6.01 3.35
C HIS A 129 1.49 7.30 4.12
N GLU A 130 0.97 8.29 3.42
CA GLU A 130 0.49 9.54 4.01
C GLU A 130 -1.03 9.57 4.08
N PHE A 131 -1.69 9.23 2.97
CA PHE A 131 -3.13 9.38 2.81
C PHE A 131 -3.91 8.54 3.81
N GLY A 132 -3.47 7.31 4.09
CA GLY A 132 -4.09 6.45 5.09
C GLY A 132 -4.16 7.12 6.46
N PHE A 133 -3.05 7.71 6.90
CA PHE A 133 -2.96 8.39 8.18
C PHE A 133 -3.66 9.75 8.21
N ILE A 134 -3.57 10.54 7.13
CA ILE A 134 -4.31 11.81 7.00
C ILE A 134 -5.82 11.56 7.11
N MET A 135 -6.32 10.53 6.42
CA MET A 135 -7.75 10.14 6.46
C MET A 135 -8.17 9.69 7.86
N SER A 136 -7.25 9.09 8.62
CA SER A 136 -7.49 8.68 10.01
C SER A 136 -7.40 9.82 11.02
N GLY A 137 -6.99 11.03 10.59
CA GLY A 137 -6.86 12.20 11.44
C GLY A 137 -5.44 12.47 11.96
N GLY A 138 -4.46 11.69 11.56
CA GLY A 138 -3.05 11.90 11.88
C GLY A 138 -2.46 13.14 11.23
N VAL A 139 -1.34 13.61 11.77
CA VAL A 139 -0.54 14.73 11.28
C VAL A 139 0.75 14.18 10.70
N ILE A 140 1.02 14.47 9.42
CA ILE A 140 2.22 13.99 8.75
C ILE A 140 3.40 14.93 9.02
N ARG A 141 4.52 14.34 9.43
CA ARG A 141 5.82 15.00 9.52
C ARG A 141 6.81 14.28 8.62
N HIS A 142 7.26 14.96 7.58
CA HIS A 142 8.19 14.40 6.60
C HIS A 142 9.63 14.36 7.11
N LEU A 143 10.31 13.25 6.81
CA LEU A 143 11.73 13.07 7.02
C LEU A 143 12.45 12.91 5.66
N PRO A 144 13.55 13.63 5.38
CA PRO A 144 14.28 13.45 4.14
C PRO A 144 14.82 12.03 3.99
N ALA A 145 14.36 11.30 2.97
CA ALA A 145 14.85 9.97 2.61
C ALA A 145 16.06 10.12 1.67
N ARG A 146 17.24 10.31 2.20
CA ARG A 146 18.48 10.46 1.42
C ARG A 146 19.28 9.16 1.39
N THR A 147 20.23 9.03 2.32
CA THR A 147 20.99 7.80 2.54
C THR A 147 20.50 7.13 3.83
N ASP A 148 20.72 5.83 3.98
CA ASP A 148 20.27 5.07 5.15
C ASP A 148 20.74 5.71 6.48
N SER A 149 22.02 6.10 6.56
CA SER A 149 22.58 6.73 7.77
C SER A 149 22.00 8.11 8.05
N ALA A 150 21.79 8.94 7.02
CA ALA A 150 21.20 10.27 7.15
C ALA A 150 19.71 10.17 7.52
N PHE A 151 18.98 9.18 6.97
CA PHE A 151 17.60 8.92 7.33
C PHE A 151 17.47 8.52 8.81
N MET A 152 18.26 7.55 9.27
CA MET A 152 18.24 7.10 10.66
C MET A 152 18.59 8.22 11.64
N THR A 153 19.57 9.07 11.30
CA THR A 153 19.91 10.25 12.12
C THR A 153 18.73 11.24 12.19
N SER A 154 18.02 11.44 11.08
CA SER A 154 16.85 12.33 11.03
C SER A 154 15.67 11.75 11.82
N LEU A 155 15.48 10.43 11.76
CA LEU A 155 14.47 9.71 12.53
C LEU A 155 14.72 9.84 14.04
N ASP A 156 15.94 9.56 14.49
CA ASP A 156 16.33 9.69 15.90
C ASP A 156 16.10 11.11 16.45
N LYS A 157 16.49 12.12 15.68
CA LYS A 157 16.22 13.52 16.03
C LYS A 157 14.73 13.82 16.14
N ALA A 158 13.95 13.35 15.17
CA ALA A 158 12.51 13.59 15.13
C ALA A 158 11.79 12.95 16.33
N VAL A 159 12.18 11.74 16.72
CA VAL A 159 11.60 11.03 17.88
C VAL A 159 11.96 11.70 19.20
N LYS A 160 13.20 12.21 19.33
CA LYS A 160 13.66 12.88 20.56
C LYS A 160 13.04 14.27 20.79
N HIS A 161 12.49 14.87 19.74
CA HIS A 161 11.89 16.22 19.76
C HIS A 161 10.38 16.21 19.46
N SER A 162 9.72 15.05 19.66
CA SER A 162 8.25 14.89 19.49
C SER A 162 7.54 15.11 20.79
#